data_cf1e85b620e9e37bd937397abc23fd2f
#
_entry.id   cf1e85b620e9e37bd937397abc23fd2f
#
_cell.length_a   1.000
_cell.length_b   1.000
_cell.length_c   1.000
_cell.angle_alpha   90.00
_cell.angle_beta   90.00
_cell.angle_gamma   90.00
#
_symmetry.space_group_name_H-M   'P 1'
#
loop_
_entity.id
_entity.type
_entity.pdbx_description
1 polymer ?
#
loop_
_entity_poly.entity_id
_entity_poly.type
_entity_poly.pdbx_seq_one_letter_code
_entity_poly.pdbx_strand_id
1 'polypeptide(L)'
;MTNYKLSNVAKEDLIRIHQFGIKRFGLTQADKYFDTFFDYFEIIADRPFAFESVDYIKHGYRRCVCGSDTIYFKVNDDIVEIMAIVGQQDLDNALNV
;
A
#
# COMPACT_ATOMS: atom_id res chain seq x y z
N MET A 1 -11.69 5.50 -15.93
CA MET A 1 -10.86 6.18 -14.93
C MET A 1 -11.42 5.95 -13.55
N THR A 2 -10.60 5.53 -12.64
CA THR A 2 -11.02 5.27 -11.28
C THR A 2 -10.31 6.19 -10.31
N ASN A 3 -10.95 6.42 -9.19
CA ASN A 3 -10.37 7.17 -8.10
C ASN A 3 -9.91 6.20 -7.01
N TYR A 4 -9.03 6.66 -6.16
CA TYR A 4 -8.67 5.93 -4.97
C TYR A 4 -8.80 6.80 -3.74
N LYS A 5 -8.92 6.17 -2.59
CA LYS A 5 -8.87 6.85 -1.30
C LYS A 5 -8.01 6.02 -0.36
N LEU A 6 -7.45 6.69 0.65
CA LEU A 6 -6.61 6.07 1.65
C LEU A 6 -7.42 5.87 2.93
N SER A 7 -7.36 4.67 3.49
CA SER A 7 -7.90 4.44 4.82
C SER A 7 -7.03 5.17 5.85
N ASN A 8 -7.54 5.34 7.05
CA ASN A 8 -6.76 5.94 8.13
C ASN A 8 -5.52 5.10 8.45
N VAL A 9 -5.65 3.77 8.40
CA VAL A 9 -4.53 2.86 8.60
C VAL A 9 -3.46 3.07 7.53
N ALA A 10 -3.86 3.17 6.26
CA ALA A 10 -2.91 3.41 5.17
C ALA A 10 -2.18 4.74 5.33
N LYS A 11 -2.87 5.78 5.77
CA LYS A 11 -2.25 7.07 6.03
C LYS A 11 -1.21 6.99 7.13
N GLU A 12 -1.53 6.29 8.22
CA GLU A 12 -0.58 6.07 9.31
C GLU A 12 0.62 5.24 8.85
N ASP A 13 0.38 4.23 8.02
CA ASP A 13 1.45 3.41 7.46
C ASP A 13 2.40 4.25 6.61
N LEU A 14 1.87 5.15 5.78
CA LEU A 14 2.69 6.03 4.95
C LEU A 14 3.57 6.94 5.80
N ILE A 15 3.02 7.50 6.88
CA ILE A 15 3.79 8.36 7.78
C ILE A 15 4.92 7.55 8.42
N ARG A 16 4.61 6.38 8.92
CA ARG A 16 5.59 5.48 9.54
C ARG A 16 6.71 5.11 8.57
N ILE A 17 6.34 4.74 7.36
CA ILE A 17 7.30 4.36 6.32
C ILE A 17 8.21 5.55 5.98
N HIS A 18 7.64 6.74 5.85
CA HIS A 18 8.41 7.94 5.53
C HIS A 18 9.39 8.28 6.65
N GLN A 19 8.93 8.25 7.91
CA GLN A 19 9.78 8.54 9.06
C GLN A 19 10.92 7.53 9.21
N PHE A 20 10.61 6.27 9.00
CA PHE A 20 11.61 5.20 9.01
C PHE A 20 12.64 5.43 7.91
N GLY A 21 12.18 5.78 6.71
CA GLY A 21 13.05 6.05 5.58
C GLY A 21 13.99 7.22 5.81
N ILE A 22 13.49 8.28 6.45
CA ILE A 22 14.34 9.45 6.79
C ILE A 22 15.48 9.02 7.70
N LYS A 23 15.19 8.26 8.72
CA LYS A 23 16.20 7.80 9.67
C LYS A 23 17.24 6.89 9.02
N ARG A 24 16.81 6.05 8.08
CA ARG A 24 17.69 5.04 7.50
C ARG A 24 18.43 5.51 6.26
N PHE A 25 17.78 6.30 5.42
CA PHE A 25 18.31 6.67 4.09
C PHE A 25 18.44 8.18 3.87
N GLY A 26 17.93 9.01 4.78
CA GLY A 26 17.91 10.44 4.64
C GLY A 26 16.64 10.95 3.95
N LEU A 27 16.42 12.27 4.05
CA LEU A 27 15.18 12.90 3.61
C LEU A 27 14.95 12.76 2.11
N THR A 28 15.96 12.99 1.29
CA THR A 28 15.80 12.96 -0.17
C THR A 28 15.34 11.60 -0.66
N GLN A 29 15.97 10.55 -0.15
CA GLN A 29 15.62 9.17 -0.54
C GLN A 29 14.25 8.79 0.01
N ALA A 30 13.94 9.20 1.23
CA ALA A 30 12.64 8.94 1.84
C ALA A 30 11.51 9.61 1.05
N ASP A 31 11.73 10.84 0.60
CA ASP A 31 10.74 11.56 -0.19
C ASP A 31 10.47 10.88 -1.53
N LYS A 32 11.53 10.40 -2.20
CA LYS A 32 11.38 9.68 -3.46
C LYS A 32 10.57 8.41 -3.28
N TYR A 33 10.85 7.67 -2.23
CA TYR A 33 10.12 6.43 -1.95
C TYR A 33 8.66 6.71 -1.61
N PHE A 34 8.43 7.75 -0.82
CA PHE A 34 7.09 8.19 -0.46
C PHE A 34 6.27 8.54 -1.72
N ASP A 35 6.87 9.32 -2.64
CA ASP A 35 6.19 9.71 -3.88
C ASP A 35 5.87 8.50 -4.76
N THR A 36 6.74 7.49 -4.75
CA THR A 36 6.54 6.26 -5.52
C THR A 36 5.23 5.57 -5.13
N PHE A 37 4.82 5.61 -3.86
CA PHE A 37 3.56 5.03 -3.44
C PHE A 37 2.38 5.66 -4.17
N PHE A 38 2.40 6.98 -4.33
CA PHE A 38 1.29 7.67 -5.00
C PHE A 38 1.22 7.33 -6.48
N ASP A 39 2.36 7.11 -7.13
CA ASP A 39 2.38 6.60 -8.50
C ASP A 39 1.72 5.23 -8.58
N TYR A 40 2.03 4.34 -7.64
CA TYR A 40 1.41 3.02 -7.58
C TYR A 40 -0.08 3.09 -7.28
N PHE A 41 -0.51 4.01 -6.42
CA PHE A 41 -1.95 4.17 -6.15
C PHE A 41 -2.71 4.53 -7.42
N GLU A 42 -2.15 5.38 -8.26
CA GLU A 42 -2.77 5.75 -9.53
C GLU A 42 -2.82 4.56 -10.49
N ILE A 43 -1.76 3.77 -10.56
CA ILE A 43 -1.73 2.56 -11.39
C ILE A 43 -2.78 1.56 -10.91
N ILE A 44 -2.87 1.36 -9.59
CA ILE A 44 -3.87 0.46 -9.00
C ILE A 44 -5.28 0.96 -9.32
N ALA A 45 -5.52 2.25 -9.18
CA ALA A 45 -6.84 2.83 -9.44
C ALA A 45 -7.24 2.67 -10.90
N ASP A 46 -6.27 2.73 -11.81
CA ASP A 46 -6.52 2.56 -13.24
C ASP A 46 -6.81 1.11 -13.61
N ARG A 47 -6.14 0.15 -12.97
CA ARG A 47 -6.23 -1.27 -13.32
C ARG A 47 -6.27 -2.17 -12.08
N PRO A 48 -7.28 -2.01 -11.22
CA PRO A 48 -7.26 -2.73 -9.93
C PRO A 48 -7.31 -4.26 -10.08
N PHE A 49 -7.96 -4.76 -11.12
CA PHE A 49 -8.11 -6.20 -11.30
C PHE A 49 -6.92 -6.85 -12.02
N ALA A 50 -5.91 -6.06 -12.40
CA ALA A 50 -4.66 -6.59 -12.91
C ALA A 50 -3.76 -7.14 -11.80
N PHE A 51 -4.08 -6.84 -10.53
CA PHE A 51 -3.27 -7.23 -9.39
C PHE A 51 -3.83 -8.47 -8.71
N GLU A 52 -2.95 -9.18 -8.01
CA GLU A 52 -3.25 -10.46 -7.41
C GLU A 52 -4.34 -10.36 -6.33
N SER A 53 -5.31 -11.25 -6.41
CA SER A 53 -6.30 -11.40 -5.34
C SER A 53 -5.67 -12.12 -4.15
N VAL A 54 -5.98 -11.61 -2.96
CA VAL A 54 -5.54 -12.24 -1.71
C VAL A 54 -6.74 -12.55 -0.81
N ASP A 55 -7.82 -13.06 -1.42
CA ASP A 55 -9.04 -13.47 -0.70
C ASP A 55 -8.72 -14.42 0.45
N TYR A 56 -7.69 -15.25 0.29
CA TYR A 56 -7.29 -16.21 1.31
C TYR A 56 -6.72 -15.52 2.56
N ILE A 57 -6.29 -14.25 2.45
CA ILE A 57 -5.88 -13.45 3.60
C ILE A 57 -7.07 -12.68 4.13
N LYS A 58 -7.77 -11.97 3.24
CA LYS A 58 -8.97 -11.24 3.61
C LYS A 58 -9.85 -11.05 2.37
N HIS A 59 -11.14 -11.37 2.53
CA HIS A 59 -12.08 -11.34 1.42
C HIS A 59 -12.11 -10.00 0.70
N GLY A 60 -12.00 -10.04 -0.61
CA GLY A 60 -12.05 -8.86 -1.47
C GLY A 60 -10.74 -8.10 -1.60
N TYR A 61 -9.71 -8.51 -0.86
CA TYR A 61 -8.43 -7.80 -0.90
C TYR A 61 -7.58 -8.25 -2.06
N ARG A 62 -6.80 -7.29 -2.57
CA ARG A 62 -5.76 -7.51 -3.59
C ARG A 62 -4.49 -6.86 -3.08
N ARG A 63 -3.36 -7.21 -3.69
CA ARG A 63 -2.07 -6.66 -3.28
C ARG A 63 -1.23 -6.21 -4.46
N CYS A 64 -0.40 -5.22 -4.20
CA CYS A 64 0.60 -4.72 -5.13
C CYS A 64 1.91 -4.51 -4.37
N VAL A 65 2.97 -5.15 -4.82
CA VAL A 65 4.29 -4.97 -4.20
C VAL A 65 4.90 -3.67 -4.68
N CYS A 66 5.37 -2.87 -3.75
CA CYS A 66 6.03 -1.59 -4.01
C CYS A 66 7.32 -1.55 -3.19
N GLY A 67 8.46 -1.80 -3.84
CA GLY A 67 9.73 -1.87 -3.14
C GLY A 67 9.74 -3.00 -2.11
N SER A 68 10.08 -2.67 -0.87
CA SER A 68 10.07 -3.63 0.23
C SER A 68 8.75 -3.68 0.99
N ASP A 69 7.74 -2.98 0.50
CA ASP A 69 6.42 -2.92 1.12
C ASP A 69 5.37 -3.49 0.19
N THR A 70 4.23 -3.87 0.76
CA THR A 70 3.10 -4.40 0.00
C THR A 70 1.88 -3.54 0.28
N ILE A 71 1.24 -3.08 -0.79
CA ILE A 71 0.02 -2.29 -0.72
C ILE A 71 -1.15 -3.25 -0.79
N TYR A 72 -2.01 -3.23 0.23
CA TYR A 72 -3.26 -4.00 0.25
C TYR A 72 -4.42 -3.07 -0.04
N PHE A 73 -5.27 -3.47 -0.96
CA PHE A 73 -6.39 -2.65 -1.38
C PHE A 73 -7.60 -3.51 -1.71
N LYS A 74 -8.74 -2.88 -1.82
CA LYS A 74 -9.97 -3.50 -2.31
C LYS A 74 -10.71 -2.53 -3.19
N VAL A 75 -11.61 -3.05 -4.03
CA VAL A 75 -12.47 -2.22 -4.87
C VAL A 75 -13.84 -2.20 -4.23
N ASN A 76 -14.37 -1.00 -4.02
CA ASN A 76 -15.70 -0.79 -3.47
C ASN A 76 -16.44 0.16 -4.40
N ASP A 77 -17.42 -0.38 -5.13
CA ASP A 77 -18.04 0.31 -6.25
C ASP A 77 -16.97 0.68 -7.28
N ASP A 78 -16.85 1.94 -7.65
CA ASP A 78 -15.85 2.40 -8.62
C ASP A 78 -14.61 3.01 -7.96
N ILE A 79 -14.47 2.82 -6.65
CA ILE A 79 -13.39 3.43 -5.88
C ILE A 79 -12.47 2.34 -5.36
N VAL A 80 -11.16 2.55 -5.57
CA VAL A 80 -10.14 1.71 -4.95
C VAL A 80 -9.89 2.25 -3.54
N GLU A 81 -9.97 1.38 -2.54
CA GLU A 81 -9.63 1.74 -1.16
C GLU A 81 -8.28 1.13 -0.82
N ILE A 82 -7.29 1.99 -0.56
CA ILE A 82 -5.99 1.55 -0.08
C ILE A 82 -6.14 1.29 1.42
N MET A 83 -6.05 0.02 1.81
CA MET A 83 -6.41 -0.41 3.16
C MET A 83 -5.24 -0.42 4.12
N ALA A 84 -4.07 -0.83 3.65
CA ALA A 84 -2.88 -0.93 4.48
C ALA A 84 -1.64 -1.03 3.61
N ILE A 85 -0.50 -0.64 4.16
CA ILE A 85 0.80 -0.83 3.53
C ILE A 85 1.69 -1.51 4.55
N VAL A 86 2.16 -2.71 4.24
CA VAL A 86 2.81 -3.59 5.20
C VAL A 86 4.19 -3.96 4.68
N GLY A 87 5.21 -3.72 5.48
CA GLY A 87 6.56 -4.17 5.18
C GLY A 87 6.66 -5.69 5.31
N GLN A 88 7.68 -6.28 4.69
CA GLN A 88 7.81 -7.73 4.67
C GLN A 88 7.89 -8.33 6.07
N GLN A 89 8.60 -7.66 7.00
CA GLN A 89 8.68 -8.12 8.38
C GLN A 89 7.35 -8.00 9.10
N ASP A 90 6.63 -6.91 8.84
CA ASP A 90 5.33 -6.67 9.46
C ASP A 90 4.29 -7.64 8.90
N LEU A 91 4.43 -8.03 7.63
CA LEU A 91 3.53 -9.01 7.02
C LEU A 91 3.61 -10.36 7.74
N ASP A 92 4.80 -10.81 8.06
CA ASP A 92 4.99 -12.07 8.79
C ASP A 92 4.27 -12.01 10.14
N ASN A 93 4.38 -10.89 10.85
CA ASN A 93 3.70 -10.69 12.12
C ASN A 93 2.18 -10.63 11.94
N ALA A 94 1.73 -9.96 10.89
CA ALA A 94 0.30 -9.84 10.62
C ALA A 94 -0.34 -11.19 10.28
N LEU A 95 0.39 -12.04 9.57
CA LEU A 95 -0.12 -13.37 9.20
C LEU A 95 -0.13 -14.35 10.36
N ASN A 96 0.62 -14.07 11.41
CA ASN A 96 0.70 -14.93 12.60
C ASN A 96 -0.31 -14.55 13.69
N VAL A 97 -1.13 -13.55 13.44
CA VAL A 97 -2.10 -13.05 14.42
C VAL A 97 -3.44 -13.77 14.35
#